data_a514f2fa525fe61f07b9984ed18955fd
#
_entry.id   a514f2fa525fe61f07b9984ed18955fd
#
_cell.length_a   1.000
_cell.length_b   1.000
_cell.length_c   1.000
_cell.angle_alpha   90.00
_cell.angle_beta   90.00
_cell.angle_gamma   90.00
#
_symmetry.space_group_name_H-M   'P 1'
#
loop_
_entity.id
_entity.type
_entity.pdbx_description
1 polymer ?
#
loop_
_entity_poly.entity_id
_entity_poly.type
_entity_poly.pdbx_seq_one_letter_code
_entity_poly.pdbx_strand_id
1 'polypeptide(L)'
;MSDYLRIIKRNFLSPIVISIVILGLILLYLGEKKDAYFVTFVVLVNSFIGIIQEIRAKIALKKLELLNAQKARRLANNSKDAFDLIDTDQVQIKDRLLLLTGDEIPVDGELLSSSGLEVDESMLTGESVAVKKKIHDQVFASTIVTAGSGILITEAVKDDTRAGFYSKKLKNYSPELTPIQKSIWLAITGLTYLALLPTILIF
;
A
#
# COMPACT_ATOMS: atom_id res chain seq x y z
N MET A 1 6.59 4.78 13.22
CA MET A 1 7.06 3.88 14.32
C MET A 1 6.21 2.62 14.46
N SER A 2 4.89 2.67 14.25
CA SER A 2 3.99 1.52 14.33
C SER A 2 4.25 0.38 13.32
N ASP A 3 4.72 0.73 12.11
CA ASP A 3 4.92 -0.24 11.01
C ASP A 3 6.10 -1.19 11.24
N TYR A 4 7.22 -0.68 11.77
CA TYR A 4 8.38 -1.51 12.09
C TYR A 4 8.09 -2.49 13.24
N LEU A 5 7.32 -2.02 14.23
CA LEU A 5 6.84 -2.91 15.31
C LEU A 5 5.95 -4.03 14.79
N ARG A 6 5.12 -3.74 13.76
CA ARG A 6 4.26 -4.75 13.11
C ARG A 6 5.11 -5.79 12.37
N ILE A 7 6.18 -5.37 11.68
CA ILE A 7 7.12 -6.27 11.01
C ILE A 7 7.77 -7.21 12.02
N ILE A 8 8.31 -6.68 13.12
CA ILE A 8 8.95 -7.46 14.18
C ILE A 8 7.95 -8.48 14.75
N LYS A 9 6.75 -8.00 15.15
CA LYS A 9 5.71 -8.85 15.72
C LYS A 9 5.30 -9.98 14.77
N ARG A 10 5.15 -9.71 13.47
CA ARG A 10 4.78 -10.71 12.46
C ARG A 10 5.85 -11.78 12.29
N ASN A 11 7.12 -11.40 12.30
CA ASN A 11 8.23 -12.35 12.15
C ASN A 11 8.41 -13.24 13.39
N PHE A 12 8.29 -12.67 14.61
CA PHE A 12 8.42 -13.45 15.85
C PHE A 12 7.19 -14.28 16.20
N LEU A 13 5.99 -13.84 15.82
CA LEU A 13 4.73 -14.54 16.09
C LEU A 13 4.25 -15.39 14.90
N SER A 14 5.16 -15.75 13.98
CA SER A 14 4.80 -16.69 12.92
C SER A 14 4.56 -18.09 13.52
N PRO A 15 3.60 -18.87 13.02
CA PRO A 15 3.33 -20.23 13.52
C PRO A 15 4.57 -21.13 13.53
N ILE A 16 5.43 -20.95 12.54
CA ILE A 16 6.70 -21.71 12.42
C ILE A 16 7.64 -21.38 13.59
N VAL A 17 7.86 -20.09 13.88
CA VAL A 17 8.73 -19.68 14.99
C VAL A 17 8.17 -20.17 16.33
N ILE A 18 6.87 -20.06 16.55
CA ILE A 18 6.23 -20.56 17.77
C ILE A 18 6.42 -22.06 17.93
N SER A 19 6.23 -22.84 16.85
CA SER A 19 6.43 -24.30 16.89
C SER A 19 7.88 -24.67 17.22
N ILE A 20 8.85 -23.96 16.67
CA ILE A 20 10.26 -24.23 16.93
C ILE A 20 10.66 -23.79 18.36
N VAL A 21 10.10 -22.71 18.87
CA VAL A 21 10.32 -22.29 20.26
C VAL A 21 9.76 -23.34 21.24
N ILE A 22 8.58 -23.90 20.97
CA ILE A 22 8.00 -24.99 21.75
C ILE A 22 8.91 -26.21 21.73
N LEU A 23 9.42 -26.58 20.53
CA LEU A 23 10.37 -27.68 20.39
C LEU A 23 11.65 -27.44 21.21
N GLY A 24 12.21 -26.23 21.16
CA GLY A 24 13.38 -25.86 21.97
C GLY A 24 13.14 -25.98 23.47
N LEU A 25 11.93 -25.61 23.95
CA LEU A 25 11.56 -25.79 25.36
C LEU A 25 11.44 -27.28 25.75
N ILE A 26 10.91 -28.12 24.86
CA ILE A 26 10.82 -29.57 25.06
C ILE A 26 12.22 -30.17 25.17
N LEU A 27 13.16 -29.81 24.28
CA LEU A 27 14.55 -30.27 24.30
C LEU A 27 15.25 -29.85 25.59
N LEU A 28 15.01 -28.64 26.09
CA LEU A 28 15.52 -28.17 27.38
C LEU A 28 15.00 -29.03 28.54
N TYR A 29 13.71 -29.37 28.52
CA TYR A 29 13.10 -30.23 29.54
C TYR A 29 13.68 -31.65 29.53
N LEU A 30 13.97 -32.16 28.35
CA LEU A 30 14.60 -33.49 28.17
C LEU A 30 16.10 -33.51 28.53
N GLY A 31 16.71 -32.36 28.86
CA GLY A 31 18.12 -32.25 29.23
C GLY A 31 19.05 -32.06 28.03
N GLU A 32 18.57 -32.09 26.80
CA GLU A 32 19.33 -31.91 25.57
C GLU A 32 19.66 -30.43 25.31
N LYS A 33 20.48 -29.85 26.20
CA LYS A 33 20.78 -28.40 26.19
C LYS A 33 21.48 -27.94 24.89
N LYS A 34 22.36 -28.77 24.33
CA LYS A 34 23.11 -28.42 23.10
C LYS A 34 22.16 -28.22 21.91
N ASP A 35 21.23 -29.15 21.74
CA ASP A 35 20.27 -29.12 20.63
C ASP A 35 19.26 -27.98 20.82
N ALA A 36 18.81 -27.74 22.04
CA ALA A 36 17.93 -26.60 22.36
C ALA A 36 18.60 -25.26 22.04
N TYR A 37 19.86 -25.06 22.40
CA TYR A 37 20.60 -23.84 22.05
C TYR A 37 20.82 -23.71 20.56
N PHE A 38 21.12 -24.79 19.84
CA PHE A 38 21.29 -24.77 18.40
C PHE A 38 20.00 -24.39 17.68
N VAL A 39 18.89 -25.00 18.03
CA VAL A 39 17.58 -24.71 17.45
C VAL A 39 17.19 -23.26 17.73
N THR A 40 17.36 -22.78 18.96
CA THR A 40 17.08 -21.39 19.33
C THR A 40 17.94 -20.40 18.54
N PHE A 41 19.23 -20.69 18.38
CA PHE A 41 20.15 -19.86 17.60
C PHE A 41 19.72 -19.78 16.13
N VAL A 42 19.37 -20.90 15.50
CA VAL A 42 18.90 -20.92 14.10
C VAL A 42 17.64 -20.07 13.93
N VAL A 43 16.68 -20.16 14.86
CA VAL A 43 15.46 -19.34 14.81
C VAL A 43 15.76 -17.86 14.93
N LEU A 44 16.63 -17.48 15.86
CA LEU A 44 17.01 -16.07 16.05
C LEU A 44 17.69 -15.52 14.78
N VAL A 45 18.62 -16.27 14.18
CA VAL A 45 19.31 -15.87 12.96
C VAL A 45 18.31 -15.72 11.80
N ASN A 46 17.43 -16.70 11.59
CA ASN A 46 16.41 -16.64 10.53
C ASN A 46 15.44 -15.46 10.73
N SER A 47 14.99 -15.23 11.95
CA SER A 47 14.10 -14.08 12.26
C SER A 47 14.81 -12.77 12.00
N PHE A 48 16.08 -12.65 12.35
CA PHE A 48 16.87 -11.45 12.13
C PHE A 48 17.09 -11.18 10.62
N ILE A 49 17.41 -12.22 9.85
CA ILE A 49 17.53 -12.12 8.39
C ILE A 49 16.20 -11.69 7.77
N GLY A 50 15.08 -12.31 8.17
CA GLY A 50 13.75 -11.98 7.69
C GLY A 50 13.38 -10.52 7.96
N ILE A 51 13.65 -10.01 9.15
CA ILE A 51 13.41 -8.61 9.50
C ILE A 51 14.24 -7.67 8.62
N ILE A 52 15.53 -7.95 8.43
CA ILE A 52 16.40 -7.12 7.57
C ILE A 52 15.89 -7.10 6.13
N GLN A 53 15.54 -8.26 5.58
CA GLN A 53 15.01 -8.37 4.21
C GLN A 53 13.72 -7.58 4.05
N GLU A 54 12.80 -7.67 5.00
CA GLU A 54 11.53 -6.95 4.95
C GLU A 54 11.71 -5.42 5.07
N ILE A 55 12.62 -4.98 5.95
CA ILE A 55 12.97 -3.55 6.07
C ILE A 55 13.60 -3.03 4.77
N ARG A 56 14.55 -3.78 4.18
CA ARG A 56 15.18 -3.39 2.91
C ARG A 56 14.17 -3.32 1.78
N ALA A 57 13.27 -4.29 1.67
CA ALA A 57 12.20 -4.29 0.68
C ALA A 57 11.28 -3.08 0.84
N LYS A 58 10.88 -2.74 2.07
CA LYS A 58 10.05 -1.57 2.36
C LYS A 58 10.74 -0.25 2.00
N ILE A 59 12.04 -0.11 2.29
CA ILE A 59 12.83 1.07 1.91
C ILE A 59 12.93 1.20 0.39
N ALA A 60 13.18 0.09 -0.32
CA ALA A 60 13.26 0.09 -1.78
C ALA A 60 11.92 0.49 -2.42
N LEU A 61 10.80 -0.06 -1.94
CA LEU A 61 9.46 0.31 -2.41
C LEU A 61 9.17 1.80 -2.16
N LYS A 62 9.48 2.30 -0.96
CA LYS A 62 9.29 3.72 -0.64
C LYS A 62 10.13 4.63 -1.54
N LYS A 63 11.35 4.22 -1.89
CA LYS A 63 12.19 4.99 -2.83
C LYS A 63 11.59 5.05 -4.22
N LEU A 64 11.01 3.95 -4.72
CA LEU A 64 10.29 3.92 -6.00
C LEU A 64 9.03 4.80 -5.98
N GLU A 65 8.28 4.77 -4.88
CA GLU A 65 7.11 5.63 -4.68
C GLU A 65 7.47 7.12 -4.75
N LEU A 66 8.58 7.53 -4.11
CA LEU A 66 9.09 8.91 -4.17
C LEU A 66 9.57 9.32 -5.57
N LEU A 67 10.11 8.40 -6.37
CA LEU A 67 10.54 8.69 -7.74
C LEU A 67 9.34 8.90 -8.68
N ASN A 68 8.21 8.31 -8.39
CA ASN A 68 6.95 8.45 -9.12
C ASN A 68 6.01 9.50 -8.51
N ALA A 69 6.45 10.23 -7.47
CA ALA A 69 5.65 11.28 -6.88
C ALA A 69 5.33 12.35 -7.92
N GLN A 70 4.06 12.44 -8.25
CA GLN A 70 3.56 13.42 -9.21
C GLN A 70 3.56 14.80 -8.58
N LYS A 71 3.86 15.81 -9.40
CA LYS A 71 3.82 17.21 -8.98
C LYS A 71 2.61 17.91 -9.57
N ALA A 72 1.99 18.74 -8.78
CA ALA A 72 0.89 19.61 -9.21
C ALA A 72 1.43 21.03 -9.49
N ARG A 73 0.89 21.69 -10.52
CA ARG A 73 1.20 23.07 -10.86
C ARG A 73 0.17 23.99 -10.16
N ARG A 74 0.54 24.49 -8.99
CA ARG A 74 -0.31 25.42 -8.24
C ARG A 74 -0.10 26.85 -8.76
N LEU A 75 -1.17 27.49 -9.18
CA LEU A 75 -1.13 28.90 -9.59
C LEU A 75 -1.01 29.83 -8.36
N ALA A 76 -0.10 30.79 -8.43
CA ALA A 76 0.00 31.84 -7.43
C ALA A 76 -1.26 32.74 -7.48
N ASN A 77 -1.72 33.20 -6.31
CA ASN A 77 -3.02 33.88 -6.15
C ASN A 77 -3.26 35.10 -7.06
N ASN A 78 -2.24 35.65 -7.75
CA ASN A 78 -2.37 36.86 -8.56
C ASN A 78 -1.78 36.76 -10.00
N SER A 79 -1.35 35.60 -10.44
CA SER A 79 -0.75 35.45 -11.78
C SER A 79 -1.41 34.31 -12.53
N LYS A 80 -1.78 34.54 -13.79
CA LYS A 80 -2.27 33.48 -14.68
C LYS A 80 -1.14 32.59 -15.22
N ASP A 81 0.09 33.06 -15.19
CA ASP A 81 1.24 32.45 -15.87
C ASP A 81 2.34 31.97 -14.90
N ALA A 82 2.29 32.33 -13.61
CA ALA A 82 3.24 31.88 -12.61
C ALA A 82 2.64 30.73 -11.80
N PHE A 83 3.32 29.58 -11.83
CA PHE A 83 2.93 28.41 -11.05
C PHE A 83 4.12 27.87 -10.26
N ASP A 84 3.84 27.35 -9.10
CA ASP A 84 4.75 26.60 -8.26
C ASP A 84 4.54 25.10 -8.46
N LEU A 85 5.64 24.35 -8.67
CA LEU A 85 5.57 22.89 -8.67
C LEU A 85 5.60 22.40 -7.23
N ILE A 86 4.47 21.88 -6.78
CA ILE A 86 4.31 21.32 -5.43
C ILE A 86 4.06 19.81 -5.50
N ASP A 87 4.40 19.10 -4.44
CA ASP A 87 4.02 17.69 -4.31
C ASP A 87 2.50 17.59 -4.16
N THR A 88 1.89 16.56 -4.76
CA THR A 88 0.43 16.35 -4.70
C THR A 88 -0.11 16.28 -3.27
N ASP A 89 0.74 15.81 -2.34
CA ASP A 89 0.41 15.77 -0.90
C ASP A 89 0.27 17.15 -0.23
N GLN A 90 0.80 18.20 -0.86
CA GLN A 90 0.78 19.58 -0.36
C GLN A 90 -0.40 20.40 -0.90
N VAL A 91 -1.15 19.83 -1.85
CA VAL A 91 -2.35 20.48 -2.41
C VAL A 91 -3.42 20.59 -1.33
N GLN A 92 -4.02 21.78 -1.25
CA GLN A 92 -5.08 22.12 -0.30
C GLN A 92 -6.40 22.43 -1.01
N ILE A 93 -7.49 22.33 -0.27
CA ILE A 93 -8.82 22.77 -0.76
C ILE A 93 -8.75 24.25 -1.12
N LYS A 94 -9.38 24.61 -2.26
CA LYS A 94 -9.37 25.95 -2.89
C LYS A 94 -8.04 26.33 -3.58
N ASP A 95 -7.03 25.46 -3.61
CA ASP A 95 -5.89 25.68 -4.49
C ASP A 95 -6.34 25.67 -5.95
N ARG A 96 -5.71 26.53 -6.75
CA ARG A 96 -5.92 26.59 -8.20
C ARG A 96 -4.81 25.85 -8.90
N LEU A 97 -5.15 24.80 -9.62
CA LEU A 97 -4.16 23.96 -10.32
C LEU A 97 -4.28 24.16 -11.83
N LEU A 98 -3.12 24.32 -12.48
CA LEU A 98 -3.01 24.32 -13.94
C LEU A 98 -2.86 22.86 -14.40
N LEU A 99 -3.74 22.46 -15.31
CA LEU A 99 -3.73 21.15 -15.97
C LEU A 99 -3.23 21.31 -17.39
N LEU A 100 -2.28 20.47 -17.77
CA LEU A 100 -1.72 20.39 -19.13
C LEU A 100 -1.83 18.96 -19.66
N THR A 101 -1.79 18.82 -20.98
CA THR A 101 -1.77 17.50 -21.64
C THR A 101 -0.67 16.61 -21.08
N GLY A 102 -1.03 15.38 -20.72
CA GLY A 102 -0.15 14.38 -20.10
C GLY A 102 -0.15 14.42 -18.57
N ASP A 103 -0.79 15.40 -17.94
CA ASP A 103 -0.89 15.44 -16.48
C ASP A 103 -1.92 14.43 -15.98
N GLU A 104 -1.59 13.76 -14.89
CA GLU A 104 -2.59 13.08 -14.05
C GLU A 104 -3.15 14.09 -13.06
N ILE A 105 -4.47 14.13 -12.93
CA ILE A 105 -5.18 15.05 -12.03
C ILE A 105 -5.09 14.51 -10.60
N PRO A 106 -4.51 15.27 -9.65
CA PRO A 106 -4.24 14.74 -8.31
C PRO A 106 -5.39 14.88 -7.32
N VAL A 107 -6.43 15.66 -7.68
CA VAL A 107 -7.51 16.08 -6.77
C VAL A 107 -8.86 16.09 -7.51
N ASP A 108 -9.96 16.06 -6.76
CA ASP A 108 -11.26 16.36 -7.35
C ASP A 108 -11.52 17.88 -7.29
N GLY A 109 -12.16 18.42 -8.32
CA GLY A 109 -12.48 19.84 -8.35
C GLY A 109 -13.26 20.27 -9.58
N GLU A 110 -13.62 21.55 -9.61
CA GLU A 110 -14.38 22.20 -10.68
C GLU A 110 -13.45 22.99 -11.60
N LEU A 111 -13.71 22.98 -12.90
CA LEU A 111 -12.95 23.74 -13.88
C LEU A 111 -13.35 25.22 -13.88
N LEU A 112 -12.39 26.09 -13.60
CA LEU A 112 -12.52 27.54 -13.72
C LEU A 112 -12.30 28.04 -15.16
N SER A 113 -11.45 27.31 -15.92
CA SER A 113 -11.22 27.58 -17.34
C SER A 113 -10.90 26.28 -18.07
N SER A 114 -11.26 26.22 -19.35
CA SER A 114 -10.98 25.09 -20.24
C SER A 114 -10.61 25.62 -21.62
N SER A 115 -9.49 25.15 -22.13
CA SER A 115 -9.02 25.40 -23.50
C SER A 115 -8.90 24.05 -24.22
N GLY A 116 -10.06 23.52 -24.66
CA GLY A 116 -10.14 22.24 -25.33
C GLY A 116 -9.73 21.05 -24.45
N LEU A 117 -9.97 21.12 -23.15
CA LEU A 117 -9.58 20.07 -22.21
C LEU A 117 -10.36 18.78 -22.48
N GLU A 118 -9.63 17.71 -22.70
CA GLU A 118 -10.14 16.33 -22.78
C GLU A 118 -9.47 15.49 -21.71
N VAL A 119 -10.26 14.69 -21.00
CA VAL A 119 -9.80 13.90 -19.85
C VAL A 119 -10.21 12.45 -20.04
N ASP A 120 -9.26 11.54 -19.88
CA ASP A 120 -9.49 10.09 -19.81
C ASP A 120 -9.92 9.73 -18.38
N GLU A 121 -11.17 9.32 -18.23
CA GLU A 121 -11.77 8.92 -16.96
C GLU A 121 -11.88 7.38 -16.83
N SER A 122 -11.22 6.61 -17.69
CA SER A 122 -11.33 5.15 -17.76
C SER A 122 -11.01 4.45 -16.44
N MET A 123 -10.12 5.00 -15.64
CA MET A 123 -9.80 4.47 -14.31
C MET A 123 -10.98 4.53 -13.32
N LEU A 124 -11.92 5.43 -13.54
CA LEU A 124 -13.10 5.60 -12.67
C LEU A 124 -14.37 4.99 -13.29
N THR A 125 -14.54 5.13 -14.61
CA THR A 125 -15.77 4.74 -15.32
C THR A 125 -15.65 3.38 -16.01
N GLY A 126 -14.42 2.95 -16.33
CA GLY A 126 -14.15 1.79 -17.17
C GLY A 126 -14.31 2.05 -18.67
N GLU A 127 -14.66 3.26 -19.08
CA GLU A 127 -14.86 3.65 -20.48
C GLU A 127 -13.59 4.32 -21.03
N SER A 128 -13.02 3.80 -22.12
CA SER A 128 -11.74 4.26 -22.70
C SER A 128 -11.89 5.49 -23.61
N VAL A 129 -12.99 6.20 -23.57
CA VAL A 129 -13.22 7.39 -24.41
C VAL A 129 -12.95 8.64 -23.59
N ALA A 130 -12.05 9.50 -24.12
CA ALA A 130 -11.77 10.79 -23.49
C ALA A 130 -12.99 11.69 -23.51
N VAL A 131 -13.29 12.34 -22.38
CA VAL A 131 -14.43 13.21 -22.19
C VAL A 131 -14.01 14.66 -22.32
N LYS A 132 -14.69 15.42 -23.19
CA LYS A 132 -14.48 16.87 -23.29
C LYS A 132 -15.07 17.57 -22.08
N LYS A 133 -14.24 18.39 -21.43
CA LYS A 133 -14.61 19.14 -20.22
C LYS A 133 -14.76 20.62 -20.54
N LYS A 134 -15.85 21.20 -20.06
CA LYS A 134 -16.18 22.64 -20.17
C LYS A 134 -15.94 23.34 -18.82
N ILE A 135 -16.00 24.64 -18.83
CA ILE A 135 -16.01 25.46 -17.61
C ILE A 135 -17.18 25.01 -16.73
N HIS A 136 -16.93 24.88 -15.43
CA HIS A 136 -17.87 24.39 -14.40
C HIS A 136 -18.09 22.87 -14.41
N ASP A 137 -17.44 22.11 -15.33
CA ASP A 137 -17.48 20.65 -15.25
C ASP A 137 -16.56 20.14 -14.13
N GLN A 138 -16.98 19.04 -13.51
CA GLN A 138 -16.19 18.34 -12.51
C GLN A 138 -15.08 17.51 -13.17
N VAL A 139 -13.92 17.55 -12.58
CA VAL A 139 -12.79 16.67 -12.90
C VAL A 139 -12.36 15.91 -11.66
N PHE A 140 -11.83 14.72 -11.85
CA PHE A 140 -11.61 13.76 -10.76
C PHE A 140 -10.15 13.33 -10.66
N ALA A 141 -9.72 13.07 -9.43
CA ALA A 141 -8.40 12.51 -9.15
C ALA A 141 -8.19 11.16 -9.87
N SER A 142 -6.93 10.87 -10.22
CA SER A 142 -6.51 9.67 -10.95
C SER A 142 -7.06 9.57 -12.37
N THR A 143 -7.43 10.68 -12.98
CA THR A 143 -7.77 10.80 -14.40
C THR A 143 -6.64 11.53 -15.14
N ILE A 144 -6.51 11.32 -16.46
CA ILE A 144 -5.38 11.80 -17.25
C ILE A 144 -5.87 12.82 -18.28
N VAL A 145 -5.20 13.97 -18.37
CA VAL A 145 -5.45 14.98 -19.42
C VAL A 145 -4.87 14.46 -20.75
N THR A 146 -5.73 14.17 -21.71
CA THR A 146 -5.34 13.66 -23.03
C THR A 146 -5.08 14.75 -24.04
N ALA A 147 -5.80 15.87 -23.92
CA ALA A 147 -5.63 17.03 -24.81
C ALA A 147 -6.05 18.33 -24.11
N GLY A 148 -5.53 19.47 -24.62
CA GLY A 148 -5.87 20.79 -24.15
C GLY A 148 -5.24 21.18 -22.82
N SER A 149 -5.84 22.20 -22.19
CA SER A 149 -5.42 22.71 -20.87
C SER A 149 -6.60 23.31 -20.12
N GLY A 150 -6.45 23.41 -18.80
CA GLY A 150 -7.48 24.01 -17.97
C GLY A 150 -6.96 24.45 -16.61
N ILE A 151 -7.74 25.22 -15.90
CA ILE A 151 -7.49 25.58 -14.51
C ILE A 151 -8.63 25.02 -13.68
N LEU A 152 -8.31 24.20 -12.70
CA LEU A 152 -9.28 23.69 -11.75
C LEU A 152 -9.15 24.39 -10.40
N ILE A 153 -10.23 24.47 -9.65
CA ILE A 153 -10.24 24.77 -8.22
C ILE A 153 -10.45 23.47 -7.44
N THR A 154 -9.59 23.23 -6.47
CA THR A 154 -9.61 22.01 -5.67
C THR A 154 -10.78 22.00 -4.69
N GLU A 155 -11.61 20.94 -4.73
CA GLU A 155 -12.73 20.72 -3.82
C GLU A 155 -12.48 19.59 -2.83
N ALA A 156 -11.81 18.51 -3.28
CA ALA A 156 -11.44 17.40 -2.41
C ALA A 156 -10.01 16.94 -2.67
N VAL A 157 -9.33 16.50 -1.61
CA VAL A 157 -7.91 16.08 -1.63
C VAL A 157 -7.73 14.71 -0.98
N LYS A 158 -6.71 13.94 -1.40
CA LYS A 158 -6.31 12.67 -0.80
C LYS A 158 -7.46 11.67 -0.66
N ASP A 159 -7.71 11.23 0.58
CA ASP A 159 -8.72 10.20 0.91
C ASP A 159 -10.17 10.66 0.67
N ASP A 160 -10.41 11.98 0.57
CA ASP A 160 -11.73 12.57 0.35
C ASP A 160 -12.08 12.68 -1.15
N THR A 161 -11.12 12.43 -2.06
CA THR A 161 -11.40 12.31 -3.49
C THR A 161 -12.17 11.02 -3.80
N ARG A 162 -12.86 10.96 -4.93
CA ARG A 162 -13.53 9.72 -5.38
C ARG A 162 -12.57 8.55 -5.47
N ALA A 163 -11.41 8.75 -6.08
CA ALA A 163 -10.37 7.72 -6.18
C ALA A 163 -9.82 7.32 -4.81
N GLY A 164 -9.58 8.29 -3.92
CA GLY A 164 -9.15 8.07 -2.54
C GLY A 164 -10.13 7.24 -1.73
N PHE A 165 -11.42 7.55 -1.85
CA PHE A 165 -12.49 6.79 -1.19
C PHE A 165 -12.49 5.31 -1.59
N TYR A 166 -12.39 5.01 -2.91
CA TYR A 166 -12.29 3.63 -3.39
C TYR A 166 -11.01 2.96 -2.94
N SER A 167 -9.87 3.65 -3.00
CA SER A 167 -8.58 3.13 -2.53
C SER A 167 -8.61 2.77 -1.04
N LYS A 168 -9.20 3.62 -0.21
CA LYS A 168 -9.37 3.37 1.24
C LYS A 168 -10.26 2.17 1.51
N LYS A 169 -11.35 2.02 0.76
CA LYS A 169 -12.25 0.86 0.87
C LYS A 169 -11.54 -0.42 0.50
N LEU A 170 -10.70 -0.41 -0.55
CA LEU A 170 -9.89 -1.56 -0.97
C LEU A 170 -8.77 -1.89 0.04
N LYS A 171 -8.12 -0.89 0.64
CA LYS A 171 -7.09 -1.11 1.68
C LYS A 171 -7.66 -1.76 2.95
N ASN A 172 -8.92 -1.50 3.27
CA ASN A 172 -9.62 -2.12 4.41
C ASN A 172 -10.20 -3.50 4.07
N TYR A 173 -10.12 -3.92 2.81
CA TYR A 173 -10.54 -5.26 2.41
C TYR A 173 -9.48 -6.28 2.87
N SER A 174 -9.83 -7.08 3.86
CA SER A 174 -9.07 -8.28 4.21
C SER A 174 -9.46 -9.38 3.24
N PRO A 175 -8.57 -9.83 2.35
CA PRO A 175 -8.91 -10.92 1.45
C PRO A 175 -9.23 -12.15 2.27
N GLU A 176 -10.43 -12.72 2.07
CA GLU A 176 -10.74 -14.03 2.62
C GLU A 176 -9.77 -15.06 2.04
N LEU A 177 -9.35 -15.98 2.91
CA LEU A 177 -8.51 -17.09 2.48
C LEU A 177 -9.20 -17.85 1.33
N THR A 178 -8.50 -18.03 0.24
CA THR A 178 -9.02 -18.85 -0.88
C THR A 178 -9.31 -20.28 -0.40
N PRO A 179 -10.22 -21.01 -1.06
CA PRO A 179 -10.50 -22.41 -0.71
C PRO A 179 -9.22 -23.26 -0.63
N ILE A 180 -8.28 -23.05 -1.54
CA ILE A 180 -6.96 -23.73 -1.55
C ILE A 180 -6.15 -23.36 -0.30
N GLN A 181 -6.08 -22.09 0.08
CA GLN A 181 -5.37 -21.67 1.28
C GLN A 181 -5.99 -22.27 2.56
N LYS A 182 -7.32 -22.35 2.64
CA LYS A 182 -8.03 -23.00 3.74
C LYS A 182 -7.67 -24.49 3.81
N SER A 183 -7.64 -25.21 2.67
CA SER A 183 -7.26 -26.62 2.59
C SER A 183 -5.80 -26.85 2.97
N ILE A 184 -4.87 -26.00 2.51
CA ILE A 184 -3.45 -26.05 2.88
C ILE A 184 -3.29 -25.81 4.39
N TRP A 185 -3.98 -24.82 4.95
CA TRP A 185 -3.92 -24.54 6.38
C TRP A 185 -4.44 -25.72 7.21
N LEU A 186 -5.54 -26.35 6.78
CA LEU A 186 -6.09 -27.54 7.44
C LEU A 186 -5.12 -28.73 7.37
N ALA A 187 -4.47 -28.96 6.19
CA ALA A 187 -3.48 -30.02 6.02
C ALA A 187 -2.24 -29.79 6.91
N ILE A 188 -1.71 -28.56 6.95
CA ILE A 188 -0.57 -28.21 7.81
C ILE A 188 -0.94 -28.43 9.27
N THR A 189 -2.10 -27.96 9.70
CA THR A 189 -2.57 -28.11 11.08
C THR A 189 -2.73 -29.60 11.44
N GLY A 190 -3.33 -30.40 10.54
CA GLY A 190 -3.49 -31.84 10.72
C GLY A 190 -2.14 -32.58 10.82
N LEU A 191 -1.20 -32.28 9.94
CA LEU A 191 0.15 -32.85 9.98
C LEU A 191 0.92 -32.45 11.25
N THR A 192 0.73 -31.23 11.73
CA THR A 192 1.35 -30.76 12.97
C THR A 192 0.84 -31.56 14.18
N TYR A 193 -0.48 -31.77 14.28
CA TYR A 193 -1.05 -32.62 15.34
C TYR A 193 -0.62 -34.08 15.21
N LEU A 194 -0.56 -34.63 13.99
CA LEU A 194 -0.09 -36.00 13.74
C LEU A 194 1.35 -36.18 14.16
N ALA A 195 2.21 -35.18 13.96
CA ALA A 195 3.62 -35.20 14.40
C ALA A 195 3.78 -35.08 15.92
N LEU A 196 2.89 -34.33 16.58
CA LEU A 196 2.93 -34.15 18.04
C LEU A 196 2.45 -35.39 18.80
N LEU A 197 1.50 -36.15 18.26
CA LEU A 197 0.94 -37.34 18.90
C LEU A 197 2.00 -38.42 19.27
N PRO A 198 2.86 -38.89 18.35
CA PRO A 198 3.89 -39.87 18.70
C PRO A 198 4.97 -39.31 19.63
N THR A 199 5.25 -37.99 19.57
CA THR A 199 6.20 -37.35 20.47
C THR A 199 5.74 -37.41 21.93
N ILE A 200 4.43 -37.27 22.16
CA ILE A 200 3.82 -37.35 23.50
C ILE A 200 3.70 -38.82 23.99
N LEU A 201 3.58 -39.79 23.06
CA LEU A 201 3.46 -41.22 23.40
C LEU A 201 4.78 -41.90 23.69
N ILE A 202 5.89 -41.36 23.20
CA ILE A 202 7.24 -41.93 23.35
C ILE A 202 7.94 -41.42 24.64
N PHE A 203 7.39 -40.35 25.22
CA PHE A 203 7.85 -39.77 26.47
C PHE A 203 6.72 -39.73 27.52
#